data_15d214fdd303f66ab6fa36af14bf1335
#
_entry.id   15d214fdd303f66ab6fa36af14bf1335
#
_cell.length_a   1.000
_cell.length_b   1.000
_cell.length_c   1.000
_cell.angle_alpha   90.00
_cell.angle_beta   90.00
_cell.angle_gamma   90.00
#
_symmetry.space_group_name_H-M   'P 1'
#
loop_
_entity.id
_entity.type
_entity.pdbx_description
1 polymer ?
#
loop_
_entity_poly.entity_id
_entity_poly.type
_entity_poly.pdbx_seq_one_letter_code
_entity_poly.pdbx_strand_id
1 'polypeptide(L)'
;YILIYCAICSVLIDDGLYNSNKKNPVDTMININNPADCCGCTACASICAHDAITMKPDALGFLYPEVDRSKCVDCGLCEKVCAFNDDYDKSFNIDKPLAYAARHKTEEELRYSRSGAVFVAMSDYILEHSGVVYGAGYADHFRVVHKRATTKEECSEFKGSKYVQSDMNTVFRQVKQDLKAGLAVLFSGTPCQTAGLNSYIGKAQRKNLILIDIICHAVPSPSVWKDYLGYTESKFKSNVIKLEFREKSIGWNQPHMESFTFTDNSIHKDFLLRYLFYSGLISRPSCEHCKYCNLSRPSDLTIGDFWGYEKVVPKMNTDNKGISLVICNTDKGCSFFRECSYMLHTKHVDLMNSLQPNLQHPSSVDPRWHQFAKDYQKRGFLYVARKYGNVGYRYQ
;
A
#
# COMPACT_ATOMS: atom_id res chain seq x y z
N TYR A 1 -16.76 52.44 -49.58
CA TYR A 1 -16.13 52.15 -50.87
C TYR A 1 -15.35 50.86 -50.81
N ILE A 2 -15.88 49.93 -51.63
CA ILE A 2 -15.24 48.84 -52.35
C ILE A 2 -14.78 47.59 -51.55
N LEU A 3 -15.62 46.58 -51.74
CA LEU A 3 -15.32 45.15 -51.67
C LEU A 3 -14.17 44.75 -52.61
N ILE A 4 -13.27 43.85 -52.13
CA ILE A 4 -12.67 42.82 -52.95
C ILE A 4 -12.61 41.52 -52.20
N TYR A 5 -13.24 40.49 -52.74
CA TYR A 5 -13.15 39.07 -52.40
C TYR A 5 -11.75 38.54 -52.72
N CYS A 6 -11.21 37.72 -51.85
CA CYS A 6 -10.34 36.64 -52.29
C CYS A 6 -10.58 35.41 -51.45
N ALA A 7 -11.04 34.37 -52.12
CA ALA A 7 -11.30 33.05 -51.59
C ALA A 7 -10.01 32.22 -51.58
N ILE A 8 -10.09 31.11 -50.84
CA ILE A 8 -9.27 29.90 -50.88
C ILE A 8 -8.03 29.90 -49.93
N CYS A 9 -8.19 29.27 -48.78
CA CYS A 9 -7.51 28.02 -48.42
C CYS A 9 -8.11 27.46 -47.11
N SER A 10 -9.05 26.55 -47.27
CA SER A 10 -9.50 25.65 -46.20
C SER A 10 -8.41 24.60 -45.94
N VAL A 11 -7.62 24.79 -44.89
CA VAL A 11 -6.83 23.71 -44.32
C VAL A 11 -7.66 23.20 -43.14
N LEU A 12 -8.23 22.02 -43.31
CA LEU A 12 -8.81 21.21 -42.26
C LEU A 12 -7.68 20.85 -41.30
N ILE A 13 -7.63 21.50 -40.15
CA ILE A 13 -6.91 21.00 -38.98
C ILE A 13 -7.88 20.04 -38.31
N ASP A 14 -7.62 18.79 -38.51
CA ASP A 14 -8.26 17.67 -37.81
C ASP A 14 -7.80 17.72 -36.35
N ASP A 15 -8.56 18.42 -35.51
CA ASP A 15 -8.38 18.35 -34.03
C ASP A 15 -8.85 16.98 -33.58
N GLY A 16 -7.99 15.98 -33.80
CA GLY A 16 -8.07 14.68 -33.21
C GLY A 16 -7.88 14.77 -31.68
N LEU A 17 -8.88 15.27 -30.96
CA LEU A 17 -9.06 15.05 -29.56
C LEU A 17 -9.19 13.54 -29.33
N TYR A 18 -8.07 12.93 -29.04
CA TYR A 18 -7.96 11.52 -28.64
C TYR A 18 -8.73 11.30 -27.34
N ASN A 19 -10.02 11.02 -27.49
CA ASN A 19 -10.90 10.66 -26.39
C ASN A 19 -10.67 9.17 -26.07
N SER A 20 -9.60 8.88 -25.29
CA SER A 20 -9.11 7.53 -25.00
C SER A 20 -9.96 6.73 -24.01
N ASN A 21 -11.21 7.11 -23.74
CA ASN A 21 -12.05 6.49 -22.73
C ASN A 21 -13.36 5.86 -23.24
N LYS A 22 -13.40 5.36 -24.46
CA LYS A 22 -14.47 4.43 -24.86
C LYS A 22 -13.88 3.03 -24.98
N LYS A 23 -14.00 2.22 -23.91
CA LYS A 23 -13.81 0.77 -23.98
C LYS A 23 -14.73 0.22 -25.07
N ASN A 24 -14.16 -0.56 -25.98
CA ASN A 24 -14.97 -1.30 -26.95
C ASN A 24 -15.95 -2.21 -26.21
N PRO A 25 -17.22 -2.33 -26.65
CA PRO A 25 -18.23 -3.14 -25.99
C PRO A 25 -17.94 -4.65 -25.97
N VAL A 26 -16.80 -5.10 -26.46
CA VAL A 26 -16.46 -6.53 -26.65
C VAL A 26 -15.50 -7.07 -25.57
N ASP A 27 -14.81 -6.24 -24.78
CA ASP A 27 -13.92 -6.74 -23.72
C ASP A 27 -14.68 -6.79 -22.39
N THR A 28 -15.30 -7.93 -22.12
CA THR A 28 -15.99 -8.23 -20.85
C THR A 28 -15.04 -8.71 -19.77
N MET A 29 -13.76 -8.94 -20.05
CA MET A 29 -12.78 -9.47 -19.11
C MET A 29 -11.66 -8.46 -18.84
N ILE A 30 -11.07 -8.55 -17.64
CA ILE A 30 -9.93 -7.72 -17.24
C ILE A 30 -8.75 -7.94 -18.20
N ASN A 31 -8.26 -6.86 -18.79
CA ASN A 31 -7.06 -6.86 -19.63
C ASN A 31 -6.21 -5.62 -19.29
N ILE A 32 -4.95 -5.84 -18.91
CA ILE A 32 -4.04 -4.76 -18.51
C ILE A 32 -3.03 -4.53 -19.63
N ASN A 33 -3.31 -3.57 -20.50
CA ASN A 33 -2.41 -3.16 -21.58
C ASN A 33 -1.29 -2.24 -21.10
N ASN A 34 -1.59 -1.38 -20.11
CA ASN A 34 -0.61 -0.50 -19.48
C ASN A 34 -0.42 -0.90 -18.00
N PRO A 35 0.80 -1.24 -17.56
CA PRO A 35 1.09 -1.57 -16.17
C PRO A 35 0.64 -0.52 -15.14
N ALA A 36 0.52 0.74 -15.55
CA ALA A 36 0.02 1.82 -14.70
C ALA A 36 -1.48 1.70 -14.36
N ASP A 37 -2.25 0.91 -15.13
CA ASP A 37 -3.70 0.75 -14.94
C ASP A 37 -4.05 -0.37 -13.94
N CYS A 38 -3.07 -1.01 -13.31
CA CYS A 38 -3.30 -2.08 -12.34
C CYS A 38 -2.48 -1.89 -11.07
N CYS A 39 -3.16 -1.86 -9.91
CA CYS A 39 -2.50 -1.80 -8.59
C CYS A 39 -2.16 -3.17 -7.99
N GLY A 40 -2.54 -4.29 -8.63
CA GLY A 40 -2.24 -5.65 -8.15
C GLY A 40 -3.01 -6.09 -6.90
N CYS A 41 -4.20 -5.53 -6.65
CA CYS A 41 -4.99 -5.83 -5.45
C CYS A 41 -5.63 -7.23 -5.42
N THR A 42 -5.65 -7.97 -6.54
CA THR A 42 -6.21 -9.32 -6.71
C THR A 42 -7.75 -9.44 -6.65
N ALA A 43 -8.49 -8.34 -6.62
CA ALA A 43 -9.96 -8.40 -6.58
C ALA A 43 -10.54 -9.19 -7.79
N CYS A 44 -10.00 -8.96 -8.98
CA CYS A 44 -10.40 -9.65 -10.23
C CYS A 44 -10.17 -11.17 -10.17
N ALA A 45 -9.03 -11.61 -9.64
CA ALA A 45 -8.75 -13.03 -9.45
C ALA A 45 -9.62 -13.64 -8.35
N SER A 46 -9.88 -12.90 -7.28
CA SER A 46 -10.70 -13.35 -6.15
C SER A 46 -12.17 -13.54 -6.52
N ILE A 47 -12.73 -12.68 -7.39
CA ILE A 47 -14.14 -12.75 -7.79
C ILE A 47 -14.41 -13.85 -8.83
N CYS A 48 -13.40 -14.30 -9.55
CA CYS A 48 -13.54 -15.28 -10.60
C CYS A 48 -13.93 -16.66 -10.02
N ALA A 49 -15.17 -17.07 -10.27
CA ALA A 49 -15.69 -18.38 -9.79
C ALA A 49 -15.11 -19.57 -10.57
N HIS A 50 -14.54 -19.33 -11.74
CA HIS A 50 -13.95 -20.35 -12.63
C HIS A 50 -12.43 -20.46 -12.47
N ASP A 51 -11.80 -19.70 -11.55
CA ASP A 51 -10.36 -19.62 -11.38
C ASP A 51 -9.60 -19.39 -12.70
N ALA A 52 -10.24 -18.62 -13.61
CA ALA A 52 -9.69 -18.28 -14.91
C ALA A 52 -8.62 -17.16 -14.85
N ILE A 53 -8.39 -16.55 -13.69
CA ILE A 53 -7.47 -15.42 -13.55
C ILE A 53 -6.33 -15.80 -12.60
N THR A 54 -5.11 -15.76 -13.13
CA THR A 54 -3.88 -15.98 -12.35
C THR A 54 -3.10 -14.67 -12.28
N MET A 55 -2.58 -14.34 -11.10
CA MET A 55 -1.70 -13.18 -10.92
C MET A 55 -0.26 -13.56 -11.27
N LYS A 56 0.28 -12.99 -12.35
CA LYS A 56 1.65 -13.27 -12.85
C LYS A 56 2.59 -12.11 -12.57
N PRO A 57 3.84 -12.39 -12.13
CA PRO A 57 4.83 -11.34 -11.91
C PRO A 57 5.42 -10.82 -13.23
N ASP A 58 5.62 -9.51 -13.30
CA ASP A 58 6.49 -8.89 -14.30
C ASP A 58 7.98 -9.03 -13.93
N ALA A 59 8.87 -8.40 -14.70
CA ALA A 59 10.31 -8.43 -14.47
C ALA A 59 10.74 -7.86 -13.10
N LEU A 60 9.94 -6.94 -12.54
CA LEU A 60 10.16 -6.35 -11.22
C LEU A 60 9.39 -7.08 -10.10
N GLY A 61 8.67 -8.16 -10.43
CA GLY A 61 7.90 -8.98 -9.50
C GLY A 61 6.53 -8.41 -9.14
N PHE A 62 6.06 -7.37 -9.81
CA PHE A 62 4.71 -6.85 -9.62
C PHE A 62 3.70 -7.77 -10.29
N LEU A 63 2.69 -8.17 -9.54
CA LEU A 63 1.68 -9.10 -10.01
C LEU A 63 0.61 -8.40 -10.86
N TYR A 64 0.31 -9.00 -12.04
CA TYR A 64 -0.74 -8.58 -12.97
C TYR A 64 -1.66 -9.75 -13.31
N PRO A 65 -2.96 -9.50 -13.58
CA PRO A 65 -3.89 -10.56 -13.96
C PRO A 65 -3.59 -11.09 -15.37
N GLU A 66 -3.54 -12.41 -15.50
CA GLU A 66 -3.51 -13.14 -16.77
C GLU A 66 -4.74 -14.04 -16.84
N VAL A 67 -5.52 -13.91 -17.93
CA VAL A 67 -6.80 -14.63 -18.09
C VAL A 67 -6.60 -15.88 -18.95
N ASP A 68 -6.94 -17.04 -18.40
CA ASP A 68 -7.06 -18.30 -19.13
C ASP A 68 -8.37 -18.30 -19.90
N ARG A 69 -8.29 -18.10 -21.22
CA ARG A 69 -9.44 -18.06 -22.14
C ARG A 69 -10.23 -19.36 -22.18
N SER A 70 -9.61 -20.48 -21.89
CA SER A 70 -10.28 -21.78 -21.90
C SER A 70 -11.23 -22.00 -20.71
N LYS A 71 -11.02 -21.23 -19.62
CA LYS A 71 -11.83 -21.26 -18.40
C LYS A 71 -12.76 -20.04 -18.29
N CYS A 72 -12.48 -18.98 -19.04
CA CYS A 72 -13.27 -17.77 -18.97
C CYS A 72 -14.62 -17.94 -19.65
N VAL A 73 -15.68 -17.50 -18.96
CA VAL A 73 -17.08 -17.53 -19.47
C VAL A 73 -17.59 -16.12 -19.80
N ASP A 74 -16.73 -15.16 -19.94
CA ASP A 74 -17.03 -13.77 -20.34
C ASP A 74 -18.12 -13.07 -19.49
N CYS A 75 -18.19 -13.38 -18.19
CA CYS A 75 -19.24 -12.85 -17.30
C CYS A 75 -19.03 -11.38 -16.86
N GLY A 76 -17.88 -10.77 -17.14
CA GLY A 76 -17.58 -9.38 -16.83
C GLY A 76 -17.34 -9.01 -15.35
N LEU A 77 -17.43 -9.98 -14.42
CA LEU A 77 -17.30 -9.70 -12.98
C LEU A 77 -15.93 -9.14 -12.59
N CYS A 78 -14.87 -9.57 -13.27
CA CYS A 78 -13.50 -9.12 -13.01
C CYS A 78 -13.29 -7.64 -13.36
N GLU A 79 -13.92 -7.13 -14.41
CA GLU A 79 -13.93 -5.71 -14.76
C GLU A 79 -14.76 -4.92 -13.75
N LYS A 80 -15.97 -5.41 -13.43
CA LYS A 80 -16.89 -4.73 -12.52
C LYS A 80 -16.35 -4.60 -11.09
N VAL A 81 -15.55 -5.57 -10.61
CA VAL A 81 -14.99 -5.55 -9.27
C VAL A 81 -13.74 -4.66 -9.15
N CYS A 82 -13.16 -4.23 -10.28
CA CYS A 82 -11.91 -3.49 -10.29
C CYS A 82 -12.10 -2.06 -9.78
N ALA A 83 -11.75 -1.83 -8.52
CA ALA A 83 -11.80 -0.50 -7.90
C ALA A 83 -10.75 0.48 -8.45
N PHE A 84 -9.84 0.03 -9.32
CA PHE A 84 -8.81 0.87 -9.94
C PHE A 84 -9.20 1.35 -11.35
N ASN A 85 -10.13 0.68 -12.04
CA ASN A 85 -10.61 1.11 -13.36
C ASN A 85 -11.49 2.35 -13.27
N ASP A 86 -12.49 2.31 -12.39
CA ASP A 86 -13.51 3.35 -12.24
C ASP A 86 -13.37 4.05 -10.88
N ASP A 87 -14.43 4.66 -10.44
CA ASP A 87 -14.50 5.26 -9.12
C ASP A 87 -14.76 4.17 -8.06
N TYR A 88 -14.02 4.24 -6.94
CA TYR A 88 -14.22 3.33 -5.81
C TYR A 88 -15.37 3.82 -4.92
N ASP A 89 -15.98 2.89 -4.16
CA ASP A 89 -17.11 3.20 -3.30
C ASP A 89 -16.69 4.07 -2.10
N LYS A 90 -17.24 5.28 -2.06
CA LYS A 90 -17.07 6.30 -1.02
C LYS A 90 -18.35 6.53 -0.23
N SER A 91 -19.40 5.74 -0.47
CA SER A 91 -20.74 5.98 0.04
C SER A 91 -20.86 5.88 1.57
N PHE A 92 -19.85 5.34 2.24
CA PHE A 92 -19.79 5.27 3.70
C PHE A 92 -19.03 6.44 4.32
N ASN A 93 -18.34 7.27 3.52
CA ASN A 93 -17.53 8.37 4.04
C ASN A 93 -18.44 9.46 4.64
N ILE A 94 -18.00 10.01 5.78
CA ILE A 94 -18.61 11.19 6.36
C ILE A 94 -18.11 12.46 5.66
N ASP A 95 -18.92 13.51 5.62
CA ASP A 95 -18.57 14.75 4.91
C ASP A 95 -17.31 15.42 5.45
N LYS A 96 -17.08 15.32 6.76
CA LYS A 96 -15.94 15.90 7.46
C LYS A 96 -15.22 14.83 8.26
N PRO A 97 -14.23 14.15 7.70
CA PRO A 97 -13.42 13.16 8.41
C PRO A 97 -12.79 13.76 9.68
N LEU A 98 -12.83 13.02 10.78
CA LEU A 98 -12.24 13.43 12.04
C LEU A 98 -10.78 12.98 12.12
N ALA A 99 -9.89 13.89 12.51
CA ALA A 99 -8.48 13.59 12.64
C ALA A 99 -7.99 13.59 14.09
N TYR A 100 -7.09 12.67 14.42
CA TYR A 100 -6.51 12.54 15.76
C TYR A 100 -5.00 12.31 15.66
N ALA A 101 -4.28 12.98 16.55
CA ALA A 101 -2.96 12.53 16.96
C ALA A 101 -3.11 11.41 17.98
N ALA A 102 -2.43 10.30 17.79
CA ALA A 102 -2.59 9.15 18.67
C ALA A 102 -1.27 8.37 18.87
N ARG A 103 -1.08 7.88 20.09
CA ARG A 103 0.02 6.97 20.44
C ARG A 103 -0.39 6.01 21.54
N HIS A 104 0.17 4.82 21.52
CA HIS A 104 -0.11 3.77 22.49
C HIS A 104 0.38 4.18 23.89
N LYS A 105 -0.35 3.76 24.95
CA LYS A 105 0.01 4.03 26.34
C LYS A 105 1.21 3.20 26.80
N THR A 106 1.33 1.97 26.26
CA THR A 106 2.41 1.05 26.60
C THR A 106 3.67 1.37 25.81
N GLU A 107 4.77 1.59 26.50
CA GLU A 107 6.06 1.94 25.91
C GLU A 107 6.63 0.84 25.02
N GLU A 108 6.43 -0.41 25.41
CA GLU A 108 6.88 -1.58 24.65
C GLU A 108 6.24 -1.59 23.25
N GLU A 109 4.93 -1.33 23.15
CA GLU A 109 4.25 -1.29 21.86
C GLU A 109 4.75 -0.13 20.97
N LEU A 110 5.07 1.01 21.56
CA LEU A 110 5.71 2.10 20.85
C LEU A 110 7.10 1.72 20.31
N ARG A 111 7.85 0.94 21.08
CA ARG A 111 9.20 0.51 20.69
C ARG A 111 9.19 -0.39 19.47
N TYR A 112 8.29 -1.38 19.41
CA TYR A 112 8.26 -2.38 18.34
C TYR A 112 7.34 -2.03 17.18
N SER A 113 6.56 -0.97 17.27
CA SER A 113 5.73 -0.46 16.19
C SER A 113 6.41 0.66 15.43
N ARG A 114 5.94 0.96 14.19
CA ARG A 114 6.58 1.99 13.38
C ARG A 114 6.29 3.41 13.87
N SER A 115 5.04 3.75 14.11
CA SER A 115 4.61 5.09 14.49
C SER A 115 4.11 5.12 15.94
N GLY A 116 2.94 5.65 16.19
CA GLY A 116 2.29 5.67 17.50
C GLY A 116 1.63 4.36 17.93
N ALA A 117 1.90 3.24 17.27
CA ALA A 117 1.37 1.91 17.56
C ALA A 117 -0.16 1.79 17.56
N VAL A 118 -0.86 2.64 16.82
CA VAL A 118 -2.33 2.65 16.77
C VAL A 118 -2.89 1.36 16.19
N PHE A 119 -2.22 0.77 15.18
CA PHE A 119 -2.63 -0.52 14.64
C PHE A 119 -2.69 -1.61 15.71
N VAL A 120 -1.75 -1.62 16.66
CA VAL A 120 -1.74 -2.60 17.76
C VAL A 120 -2.99 -2.48 18.62
N ALA A 121 -3.35 -1.26 19.05
CA ALA A 121 -4.57 -1.04 19.84
C ALA A 121 -5.83 -1.51 19.09
N MET A 122 -5.90 -1.25 17.78
CA MET A 122 -7.02 -1.66 16.94
C MET A 122 -7.09 -3.18 16.73
N SER A 123 -5.95 -3.83 16.49
CA SER A 123 -5.87 -5.27 16.32
C SER A 123 -6.13 -6.02 17.62
N ASP A 124 -5.58 -5.55 18.72
CA ASP A 124 -5.80 -6.15 20.04
C ASP A 124 -7.28 -6.10 20.43
N TYR A 125 -7.95 -4.98 20.20
CA TYR A 125 -9.38 -4.86 20.44
C TYR A 125 -10.18 -5.94 19.68
N ILE A 126 -9.91 -6.13 18.39
CA ILE A 126 -10.60 -7.14 17.56
C ILE A 126 -10.32 -8.56 18.07
N LEU A 127 -9.06 -8.87 18.42
CA LEU A 127 -8.67 -10.19 18.90
C LEU A 127 -9.26 -10.49 20.27
N GLU A 128 -9.32 -9.52 21.19
CA GLU A 128 -9.97 -9.63 22.50
C GLU A 128 -11.48 -9.90 22.41
N HIS A 129 -12.11 -9.49 21.29
CA HIS A 129 -13.52 -9.76 20.99
C HIS A 129 -13.71 -10.96 20.05
N SER A 130 -12.77 -11.91 20.04
CA SER A 130 -12.83 -13.14 19.24
C SER A 130 -12.96 -12.91 17.72
N GLY A 131 -12.50 -11.77 17.23
CA GLY A 131 -12.41 -11.46 15.82
C GLY A 131 -11.10 -11.94 15.20
N VAL A 132 -10.88 -11.56 13.95
CA VAL A 132 -9.68 -11.91 13.18
C VAL A 132 -9.07 -10.67 12.55
N VAL A 133 -7.74 -10.69 12.40
CA VAL A 133 -6.98 -9.56 11.85
C VAL A 133 -6.23 -10.02 10.60
N TYR A 134 -6.29 -9.21 9.55
CA TYR A 134 -5.50 -9.39 8.35
C TYR A 134 -4.52 -8.22 8.17
N GLY A 135 -3.26 -8.55 7.94
CA GLY A 135 -2.19 -7.56 7.77
C GLY A 135 -1.00 -8.09 6.99
N ALA A 136 -0.06 -7.21 6.68
CA ALA A 136 1.17 -7.57 5.99
C ALA A 136 2.18 -8.21 6.95
N GLY A 137 2.54 -9.45 6.67
CA GLY A 137 3.57 -10.23 7.36
C GLY A 137 4.61 -10.77 6.40
N TYR A 138 5.40 -11.73 6.87
CA TYR A 138 6.41 -12.41 6.07
C TYR A 138 6.01 -13.87 5.80
N ALA A 139 6.32 -14.36 4.62
CA ALA A 139 6.45 -15.77 4.29
C ALA A 139 7.94 -16.10 4.17
N ASP A 140 8.25 -17.28 3.62
CA ASP A 140 9.61 -17.77 3.47
C ASP A 140 10.56 -16.68 2.95
N HIS A 141 11.71 -16.58 3.61
CA HIS A 141 12.79 -15.69 3.22
C HIS A 141 12.37 -14.21 3.08
N PHE A 142 11.62 -13.71 4.06
CA PHE A 142 11.12 -12.33 4.13
C PHE A 142 10.33 -11.84 2.90
N ARG A 143 9.69 -12.76 2.15
CA ARG A 143 8.70 -12.41 1.13
C ARG A 143 7.47 -11.78 1.82
N VAL A 144 7.10 -10.58 1.41
CA VAL A 144 5.97 -9.87 2.03
C VAL A 144 4.65 -10.38 1.48
N VAL A 145 3.77 -10.82 2.38
CA VAL A 145 2.45 -11.35 2.06
C VAL A 145 1.40 -10.79 3.02
N HIS A 146 0.13 -10.80 2.63
CA HIS A 146 -0.95 -10.64 3.61
C HIS A 146 -1.27 -11.98 4.26
N LYS A 147 -1.52 -11.93 5.56
CA LYS A 147 -1.78 -13.11 6.40
C LYS A 147 -2.98 -12.84 7.32
N ARG A 148 -3.58 -13.92 7.80
CA ARG A 148 -4.63 -13.95 8.82
C ARG A 148 -4.01 -14.21 10.19
N ALA A 149 -4.46 -13.50 11.21
CA ALA A 149 -4.09 -13.72 12.60
C ALA A 149 -5.34 -13.85 13.49
N THR A 150 -5.27 -14.74 14.45
CA THR A 150 -6.32 -15.01 15.45
C THR A 150 -5.83 -14.77 16.88
N THR A 151 -4.53 -14.60 17.05
CA THR A 151 -3.90 -14.29 18.34
C THR A 151 -3.03 -13.06 18.25
N LYS A 152 -2.68 -12.46 19.40
CA LYS A 152 -1.78 -11.30 19.46
C LYS A 152 -0.36 -11.67 19.04
N GLU A 153 0.07 -12.88 19.30
CA GLU A 153 1.37 -13.43 18.91
C GLU A 153 1.48 -13.49 17.38
N GLU A 154 0.50 -14.08 16.70
CA GLU A 154 0.44 -14.12 15.24
C GLU A 154 0.37 -12.71 14.63
N CYS A 155 -0.42 -11.82 15.25
CA CYS A 155 -0.59 -10.44 14.80
C CYS A 155 0.67 -9.58 15.02
N SER A 156 1.55 -9.97 15.95
CA SER A 156 2.79 -9.23 16.25
C SER A 156 3.71 -9.09 15.04
N GLU A 157 3.66 -10.05 14.10
CA GLU A 157 4.39 -9.99 12.83
C GLU A 157 3.94 -8.83 11.92
N PHE A 158 2.70 -8.35 12.09
CA PHE A 158 2.16 -7.25 11.29
C PHE A 158 2.67 -5.87 11.75
N LYS A 159 3.27 -5.79 12.95
CA LYS A 159 3.91 -4.58 13.46
C LYS A 159 5.05 -4.14 12.52
N GLY A 160 5.20 -2.84 12.36
CA GLY A 160 6.21 -2.25 11.46
C GLY A 160 5.84 -2.32 9.98
N SER A 161 6.12 -1.25 9.26
CA SER A 161 5.86 -1.15 7.81
C SER A 161 6.82 -2.04 7.04
N LYS A 162 6.30 -2.79 6.04
CA LYS A 162 7.08 -3.56 5.09
C LYS A 162 7.12 -2.77 3.77
N TYR A 163 8.30 -2.30 3.38
CA TYR A 163 8.48 -1.48 2.18
C TYR A 163 8.72 -2.35 0.94
N VAL A 164 7.76 -3.24 0.69
CA VAL A 164 7.66 -4.12 -0.49
C VAL A 164 6.18 -4.35 -0.76
N GLN A 165 5.77 -4.45 -2.02
CA GLN A 165 4.39 -4.82 -2.34
C GLN A 165 4.08 -6.21 -1.77
N SER A 166 3.06 -6.32 -0.92
CA SER A 166 2.63 -7.60 -0.37
C SER A 166 1.81 -8.39 -1.39
N ASP A 167 2.06 -9.69 -1.44
CA ASP A 167 1.24 -10.63 -2.19
C ASP A 167 -0.06 -10.92 -1.41
N MET A 168 -1.20 -10.66 -2.04
CA MET A 168 -2.53 -10.86 -1.45
C MET A 168 -3.01 -12.30 -1.54
N ASN A 169 -2.50 -13.07 -2.47
CA ASN A 169 -2.88 -14.46 -2.69
C ASN A 169 -4.42 -14.66 -2.59
N THR A 170 -4.89 -15.55 -1.70
CA THR A 170 -6.31 -15.88 -1.48
C THR A 170 -6.97 -15.08 -0.35
N VAL A 171 -6.30 -14.08 0.21
CA VAL A 171 -6.75 -13.34 1.41
C VAL A 171 -8.15 -12.76 1.27
N PHE A 172 -8.52 -12.22 0.12
CA PHE A 172 -9.87 -11.67 -0.06
C PHE A 172 -10.97 -12.73 0.06
N ARG A 173 -10.71 -13.94 -0.44
CA ARG A 173 -11.62 -15.08 -0.29
C ARG A 173 -11.70 -15.54 1.18
N GLN A 174 -10.58 -15.54 1.91
CA GLN A 174 -10.55 -15.88 3.33
C GLN A 174 -11.32 -14.86 4.17
N VAL A 175 -11.11 -13.55 3.94
CA VAL A 175 -11.90 -12.48 4.57
C VAL A 175 -13.39 -12.70 4.36
N LYS A 176 -13.80 -13.02 3.13
CA LYS A 176 -15.22 -13.29 2.83
C LYS A 176 -15.78 -14.52 3.56
N GLN A 177 -14.95 -15.55 3.75
CA GLN A 177 -15.32 -16.75 4.52
C GLN A 177 -15.50 -16.42 6.01
N ASP A 178 -14.57 -15.69 6.62
CA ASP A 178 -14.67 -15.26 8.02
C ASP A 178 -15.90 -14.38 8.27
N LEU A 179 -16.17 -13.43 7.37
CA LEU A 179 -17.39 -12.59 7.46
C LEU A 179 -18.68 -13.42 7.34
N LYS A 180 -18.71 -14.44 6.47
CA LYS A 180 -19.84 -15.37 6.37
C LYS A 180 -20.00 -16.24 7.61
N ALA A 181 -18.91 -16.56 8.30
CA ALA A 181 -18.92 -17.25 9.59
C ALA A 181 -19.35 -16.34 10.75
N GLY A 182 -19.65 -15.06 10.49
CA GLY A 182 -20.10 -14.09 11.50
C GLY A 182 -18.98 -13.43 12.30
N LEU A 183 -17.72 -13.67 11.96
CA LEU A 183 -16.58 -13.10 12.68
C LEU A 183 -16.46 -11.59 12.41
N ALA A 184 -16.02 -10.85 13.43
CA ALA A 184 -15.51 -9.49 13.25
C ALA A 184 -14.14 -9.57 12.57
N VAL A 185 -13.98 -8.82 11.48
CA VAL A 185 -12.74 -8.84 10.68
C VAL A 185 -12.14 -7.43 10.64
N LEU A 186 -10.86 -7.32 10.99
CA LEU A 186 -10.05 -6.13 10.71
C LEU A 186 -9.11 -6.45 9.56
N PHE A 187 -9.15 -5.65 8.51
CA PHE A 187 -8.19 -5.73 7.40
C PHE A 187 -7.39 -4.43 7.31
N SER A 188 -6.06 -4.55 7.35
CA SER A 188 -5.15 -3.41 7.16
C SER A 188 -4.32 -3.61 5.90
N GLY A 189 -4.26 -2.59 5.03
CA GLY A 189 -3.50 -2.64 3.78
C GLY A 189 -3.22 -1.25 3.21
N THR A 190 -2.67 -1.22 1.99
CA THR A 190 -2.58 0.04 1.22
C THR A 190 -3.98 0.46 0.75
N PRO A 191 -4.21 1.74 0.42
CA PRO A 191 -5.53 2.20 -0.01
C PRO A 191 -6.10 1.43 -1.20
N CYS A 192 -5.26 1.07 -2.17
CA CYS A 192 -5.69 0.28 -3.32
C CYS A 192 -6.07 -1.17 -2.96
N GLN A 193 -5.43 -1.76 -1.95
CA GLN A 193 -5.80 -3.09 -1.43
C GLN A 193 -7.13 -3.02 -0.67
N THR A 194 -7.32 -2.01 0.19
CA THR A 194 -8.60 -1.82 0.89
C THR A 194 -9.75 -1.50 -0.08
N ALA A 195 -9.51 -0.69 -1.12
CA ALA A 195 -10.49 -0.43 -2.17
C ALA A 195 -10.89 -1.71 -2.92
N GLY A 196 -9.91 -2.52 -3.31
CA GLY A 196 -10.16 -3.82 -3.96
C GLY A 196 -10.95 -4.77 -3.09
N LEU A 197 -10.60 -4.87 -1.79
CA LEU A 197 -11.35 -5.70 -0.85
C LEU A 197 -12.78 -5.16 -0.64
N ASN A 198 -12.92 -3.85 -0.48
CA ASN A 198 -14.23 -3.21 -0.32
C ASN A 198 -15.16 -3.52 -1.51
N SER A 199 -14.63 -3.41 -2.74
CA SER A 199 -15.38 -3.76 -3.96
C SER A 199 -15.73 -5.25 -4.02
N TYR A 200 -14.80 -6.14 -3.64
CA TYR A 200 -15.01 -7.59 -3.64
C TYR A 200 -16.05 -8.07 -2.61
N ILE A 201 -16.05 -7.49 -1.41
CA ILE A 201 -17.00 -7.85 -0.33
C ILE A 201 -18.39 -7.29 -0.65
N GLY A 202 -18.47 -6.08 -1.19
CA GLY A 202 -19.73 -5.36 -1.43
C GLY A 202 -20.42 -4.89 -0.16
N LYS A 203 -21.43 -4.02 -0.32
CA LYS A 203 -22.07 -3.29 0.79
C LYS A 203 -22.74 -4.20 1.83
N ALA A 204 -23.39 -5.28 1.39
CA ALA A 204 -24.16 -6.16 2.27
C ALA A 204 -23.33 -6.86 3.37
N GLN A 205 -22.06 -7.13 3.11
CA GLN A 205 -21.16 -7.83 4.05
C GLN A 205 -20.22 -6.91 4.83
N ARG A 206 -20.35 -5.59 4.65
CA ARG A 206 -19.48 -4.58 5.28
C ARG A 206 -19.70 -4.41 6.80
N LYS A 207 -20.81 -4.93 7.36
CA LYS A 207 -21.18 -4.68 8.77
C LYS A 207 -20.05 -5.11 9.73
N ASN A 208 -19.54 -6.33 9.61
CA ASN A 208 -18.54 -6.90 10.52
C ASN A 208 -17.09 -6.71 10.01
N LEU A 209 -16.86 -5.90 8.96
CA LEU A 209 -15.54 -5.64 8.40
C LEU A 209 -15.09 -4.22 8.75
N ILE A 210 -14.00 -4.09 9.46
CA ILE A 210 -13.27 -2.83 9.66
C ILE A 210 -12.12 -2.78 8.64
N LEU A 211 -12.11 -1.75 7.81
CA LEU A 211 -11.03 -1.48 6.87
C LEU A 211 -10.12 -0.37 7.39
N ILE A 212 -8.84 -0.65 7.46
CA ILE A 212 -7.80 0.33 7.78
C ILE A 212 -6.87 0.47 6.58
N ASP A 213 -6.73 1.65 6.04
CA ASP A 213 -5.65 1.92 5.10
C ASP A 213 -4.54 2.76 5.72
N ILE A 214 -3.36 2.70 5.10
CA ILE A 214 -2.23 3.52 5.49
C ILE A 214 -2.11 4.76 4.61
N ILE A 215 -1.48 5.83 5.11
CA ILE A 215 -0.98 6.92 4.27
C ILE A 215 0.20 6.35 3.48
N CYS A 216 -0.05 6.01 2.21
CA CYS A 216 0.86 5.22 1.39
C CYS A 216 1.65 6.10 0.42
N HIS A 217 2.98 5.99 0.49
CA HIS A 217 3.87 6.68 -0.45
C HIS A 217 3.88 6.00 -1.82
N ALA A 218 4.15 4.70 -1.87
CA ALA A 218 4.16 3.80 -3.03
C ALA A 218 4.45 2.37 -2.54
N VAL A 219 4.47 1.39 -3.46
CA VAL A 219 4.90 0.02 -3.15
C VAL A 219 6.12 -0.37 -3.96
N PRO A 220 7.24 -0.74 -3.32
CA PRO A 220 8.46 -1.18 -3.98
C PRO A 220 8.37 -2.58 -4.58
N SER A 221 9.27 -2.82 -5.56
CA SER A 221 9.45 -4.06 -6.31
C SER A 221 9.78 -5.26 -5.44
N PRO A 222 8.99 -6.36 -5.51
CA PRO A 222 9.31 -7.61 -4.82
C PRO A 222 10.59 -8.28 -5.32
N SER A 223 10.89 -8.24 -6.62
CA SER A 223 12.11 -8.87 -7.18
C SER A 223 13.36 -8.12 -6.75
N VAL A 224 13.36 -6.78 -6.79
CA VAL A 224 14.51 -5.99 -6.31
C VAL A 224 14.76 -6.23 -4.82
N TRP A 225 13.70 -6.34 -4.02
CA TRP A 225 13.80 -6.68 -2.60
C TRP A 225 14.44 -8.05 -2.38
N LYS A 226 13.96 -9.08 -3.07
CA LYS A 226 14.49 -10.44 -3.00
C LYS A 226 15.99 -10.49 -3.33
N ASP A 227 16.37 -9.83 -4.42
CA ASP A 227 17.77 -9.81 -4.87
C ASP A 227 18.67 -9.01 -3.93
N TYR A 228 18.15 -7.91 -3.34
CA TYR A 228 18.87 -7.13 -2.34
C TYR A 228 19.13 -7.95 -1.08
N LEU A 229 18.13 -8.67 -0.60
CA LEU A 229 18.28 -9.57 0.55
C LEU A 229 19.32 -10.66 0.26
N GLY A 230 19.20 -11.37 -0.87
CA GLY A 230 20.15 -12.41 -1.26
C GLY A 230 21.57 -11.88 -1.45
N TYR A 231 21.74 -10.68 -2.00
CA TYR A 231 23.03 -10.00 -2.07
C TYR A 231 23.61 -9.73 -0.68
N THR A 232 22.79 -9.22 0.23
CA THR A 232 23.19 -8.90 1.61
C THR A 232 23.66 -10.15 2.34
N GLU A 233 22.91 -11.24 2.26
CA GLU A 233 23.29 -12.54 2.84
C GLU A 233 24.59 -13.12 2.24
N SER A 234 24.72 -13.05 0.91
CA SER A 234 25.93 -13.49 0.22
C SER A 234 27.17 -12.69 0.64
N LYS A 235 27.01 -11.35 0.76
CA LYS A 235 28.09 -10.45 1.17
C LYS A 235 28.59 -10.74 2.58
N PHE A 236 27.68 -11.00 3.51
CA PHE A 236 28.01 -11.28 4.91
C PHE A 236 28.18 -12.78 5.20
N LYS A 237 27.97 -13.66 4.21
CA LYS A 237 28.05 -15.12 4.33
C LYS A 237 27.21 -15.67 5.49
N SER A 238 26.08 -15.06 5.76
CA SER A 238 25.19 -15.38 6.88
C SER A 238 23.74 -15.07 6.50
N ASN A 239 22.80 -15.92 6.91
CA ASN A 239 21.39 -15.73 6.64
C ASN A 239 20.79 -14.66 7.56
N VAL A 240 19.88 -13.85 7.04
CA VAL A 240 19.12 -12.89 7.81
C VAL A 240 18.03 -13.62 8.60
N ILE A 241 17.98 -13.38 9.92
CA ILE A 241 16.97 -13.96 10.82
C ILE A 241 15.97 -12.92 11.35
N LYS A 242 16.32 -11.62 11.30
CA LYS A 242 15.43 -10.52 11.65
C LYS A 242 15.67 -9.32 10.74
N LEU A 243 14.57 -8.67 10.38
CA LEU A 243 14.57 -7.50 9.50
C LEU A 243 13.69 -6.39 10.08
N GLU A 244 14.20 -5.17 10.05
CA GLU A 244 13.45 -3.96 10.37
C GLU A 244 13.69 -2.91 9.26
N PHE A 245 12.61 -2.54 8.53
CA PHE A 245 12.73 -1.56 7.42
C PHE A 245 12.99 -0.13 7.86
N ARG A 246 12.52 0.28 8.99
CA ARG A 246 12.75 1.63 9.55
C ARG A 246 13.05 1.49 11.03
N GLU A 247 14.24 1.07 11.29
CA GLU A 247 14.77 0.86 12.62
C GLU A 247 14.74 2.18 13.43
N LYS A 248 14.35 2.12 14.71
CA LYS A 248 14.10 3.30 15.57
C LYS A 248 15.07 3.45 16.75
N SER A 249 16.19 2.74 16.80
CA SER A 249 17.09 2.80 17.96
C SER A 249 17.60 4.22 18.29
N ILE A 250 17.71 5.06 17.27
CA ILE A 250 18.14 6.46 17.39
C ILE A 250 16.98 7.48 17.28
N GLY A 251 15.73 7.00 17.31
CA GLY A 251 14.52 7.82 17.29
C GLY A 251 13.62 7.59 16.08
N TRP A 252 12.35 7.89 16.26
CA TRP A 252 11.31 7.72 15.23
C TRP A 252 11.49 8.66 14.02
N ASN A 253 11.94 9.89 14.26
CA ASN A 253 12.09 10.92 13.21
C ASN A 253 13.36 10.74 12.37
N GLN A 254 14.14 9.68 12.60
CA GLN A 254 15.37 9.44 11.86
C GLN A 254 15.11 8.93 10.43
N PRO A 255 16.07 9.13 9.51
CA PRO A 255 15.97 8.66 8.14
C PRO A 255 15.66 7.16 8.06
N HIS A 256 14.92 6.78 7.01
CA HIS A 256 14.65 5.38 6.69
C HIS A 256 15.96 4.60 6.50
N MET A 257 16.13 3.53 7.25
CA MET A 257 17.30 2.68 7.25
C MET A 257 16.85 1.23 7.53
N GLU A 258 17.28 0.30 6.68
CA GLU A 258 17.07 -1.13 6.89
C GLU A 258 18.08 -1.65 7.92
N SER A 259 17.62 -2.51 8.82
CA SER A 259 18.45 -3.23 9.78
C SER A 259 18.27 -4.74 9.60
N PHE A 260 19.36 -5.43 9.35
CA PHE A 260 19.44 -6.88 9.14
C PHE A 260 20.16 -7.50 10.34
N THR A 261 19.53 -8.44 11.03
CA THR A 261 20.20 -9.28 12.04
C THR A 261 20.47 -10.65 11.42
N PHE A 262 21.69 -11.13 11.52
CA PHE A 262 22.14 -12.38 10.92
C PHE A 262 22.15 -13.53 11.94
N THR A 263 22.36 -14.78 11.46
CA THR A 263 22.40 -15.99 12.31
C THR A 263 23.50 -15.99 13.35
N ASP A 264 24.56 -15.21 13.16
CA ASP A 264 25.63 -14.98 14.14
C ASP A 264 25.33 -13.83 15.13
N ASN A 265 24.10 -13.29 15.11
CA ASN A 265 23.64 -12.12 15.86
C ASN A 265 24.32 -10.80 15.49
N SER A 266 25.13 -10.76 14.45
CA SER A 266 25.65 -9.49 13.91
C SER A 266 24.54 -8.67 13.29
N ILE A 267 24.67 -7.34 13.31
CA ILE A 267 23.68 -6.39 12.78
C ILE A 267 24.33 -5.54 11.71
N HIS A 268 23.73 -5.50 10.55
CA HIS A 268 24.09 -4.58 9.47
C HIS A 268 22.95 -3.61 9.18
N LYS A 269 23.29 -2.34 8.98
CA LYS A 269 22.34 -1.27 8.64
C LYS A 269 22.72 -0.63 7.32
N ASP A 270 21.73 -0.41 6.45
CA ASP A 270 21.95 0.12 5.10
C ASP A 270 20.84 1.12 4.69
N PHE A 271 21.11 1.88 3.62
CA PHE A 271 20.24 2.91 3.05
C PHE A 271 19.90 2.67 1.58
N LEU A 272 20.35 1.58 0.98
CA LEU A 272 20.22 1.38 -0.47
C LEU A 272 18.76 1.36 -0.91
N LEU A 273 17.92 0.58 -0.23
CA LEU A 273 16.49 0.49 -0.56
C LEU A 273 15.81 1.85 -0.45
N ARG A 274 16.16 2.63 0.56
CA ARG A 274 15.69 4.00 0.73
C ARG A 274 15.93 4.85 -0.52
N TYR A 275 17.16 4.85 -1.07
CA TYR A 275 17.46 5.66 -2.26
C TYR A 275 16.67 5.21 -3.47
N LEU A 276 16.60 3.92 -3.72
CA LEU A 276 15.85 3.35 -4.84
C LEU A 276 14.34 3.58 -4.70
N PHE A 277 13.82 3.54 -3.48
CA PHE A 277 12.39 3.72 -3.20
C PHE A 277 11.96 5.19 -3.31
N TYR A 278 12.61 6.10 -2.58
CA TYR A 278 12.21 7.51 -2.58
C TYR A 278 12.54 8.25 -3.88
N SER A 279 13.41 7.70 -4.72
CA SER A 279 13.56 8.15 -6.12
C SER A 279 12.42 7.71 -7.03
N GLY A 280 11.58 6.75 -6.61
CA GLY A 280 10.54 6.16 -7.44
C GLY A 280 10.99 5.10 -8.43
N LEU A 281 12.30 4.77 -8.48
CA LEU A 281 12.88 3.81 -9.46
C LEU A 281 12.36 2.39 -9.31
N ILE A 282 12.00 1.97 -8.09
CA ILE A 282 11.50 0.62 -7.80
C ILE A 282 10.02 0.60 -7.44
N SER A 283 9.32 1.72 -7.64
CA SER A 283 7.90 1.83 -7.36
C SER A 283 7.04 1.17 -8.45
N ARG A 284 5.88 0.63 -8.06
CA ARG A 284 4.91 0.13 -9.02
C ARG A 284 4.42 1.28 -9.92
N PRO A 285 4.30 1.09 -11.25
CA PRO A 285 3.90 2.15 -12.17
C PRO A 285 2.58 2.83 -11.81
N SER A 286 1.59 2.08 -11.34
CA SER A 286 0.28 2.62 -10.94
C SER A 286 0.32 3.57 -9.73
N CYS A 287 1.43 3.62 -8.97
CA CYS A 287 1.56 4.53 -7.84
C CYS A 287 1.66 6.00 -8.26
N GLU A 288 2.17 6.30 -9.47
CA GLU A 288 2.24 7.67 -10.00
C GLU A 288 0.85 8.25 -10.31
N HIS A 289 -0.10 7.37 -10.64
CA HIS A 289 -1.49 7.75 -10.95
C HIS A 289 -2.46 7.28 -9.87
N CYS A 290 -1.99 7.21 -8.62
CA CYS A 290 -2.76 6.68 -7.50
C CYS A 290 -4.02 7.52 -7.23
N LYS A 291 -5.19 6.91 -7.41
CA LYS A 291 -6.50 7.54 -7.19
C LYS A 291 -6.86 7.78 -5.73
N TYR A 292 -6.05 7.24 -4.80
CA TYR A 292 -6.34 7.24 -3.36
C TYR A 292 -5.53 8.28 -2.59
N CYS A 293 -4.75 9.13 -3.24
CA CYS A 293 -3.98 10.21 -2.62
C CYS A 293 -4.86 11.46 -2.43
N ASN A 294 -5.92 11.32 -1.63
CA ASN A 294 -6.89 12.35 -1.31
C ASN A 294 -7.58 12.04 0.03
N LEU A 295 -8.53 12.86 0.46
CA LEU A 295 -9.28 12.69 1.70
C LEU A 295 -10.53 11.82 1.59
N SER A 296 -10.96 11.44 0.38
CA SER A 296 -12.04 10.47 0.16
C SER A 296 -11.44 9.07 0.18
N ARG A 297 -11.44 8.43 1.33
CA ARG A 297 -10.71 7.17 1.54
C ARG A 297 -11.59 5.94 1.31
N PRO A 298 -11.02 4.80 0.84
CA PRO A 298 -11.77 3.56 0.64
C PRO A 298 -11.97 2.74 1.92
N SER A 299 -11.50 3.23 3.05
CA SER A 299 -11.44 2.55 4.34
C SER A 299 -12.26 3.24 5.43
N ASP A 300 -12.52 2.54 6.54
CA ASP A 300 -13.15 3.13 7.71
C ASP A 300 -12.20 4.07 8.45
N LEU A 301 -10.91 3.72 8.45
CA LEU A 301 -9.84 4.48 9.10
C LEU A 301 -8.60 4.56 8.22
N THR A 302 -7.95 5.71 8.24
CA THR A 302 -6.62 5.91 7.66
C THR A 302 -5.61 6.17 8.77
N ILE A 303 -4.49 5.46 8.76
CA ILE A 303 -3.40 5.65 9.74
C ILE A 303 -2.07 5.92 9.05
N GLY A 304 -1.19 6.68 9.70
CA GLY A 304 0.16 6.95 9.18
C GLY A 304 1.05 7.62 10.20
N ASP A 305 2.29 7.86 9.82
CA ASP A 305 3.20 8.73 10.56
C ASP A 305 2.63 10.16 10.59
N PHE A 306 2.68 10.84 11.73
CA PHE A 306 2.24 12.23 11.84
C PHE A 306 3.42 13.19 11.71
N TRP A 307 3.93 13.37 10.50
CA TRP A 307 4.97 14.35 10.23
C TRP A 307 4.44 15.78 10.40
N GLY A 308 5.24 16.62 11.05
CA GLY A 308 4.84 18.00 11.37
C GLY A 308 3.95 18.13 12.62
N TYR A 309 3.83 17.05 13.42
CA TYR A 309 3.07 17.04 14.67
C TYR A 309 3.52 18.14 15.64
N GLU A 310 4.77 18.59 15.56
CA GLU A 310 5.35 19.61 16.44
C GLU A 310 4.57 20.93 16.38
N LYS A 311 3.98 21.24 15.21
CA LYS A 311 3.16 22.44 15.02
C LYS A 311 1.78 22.32 15.62
N VAL A 312 1.28 21.09 15.83
CA VAL A 312 -0.12 20.81 16.21
C VAL A 312 -0.20 20.28 17.64
N VAL A 313 0.68 19.31 18.00
CA VAL A 313 0.68 18.60 19.29
C VAL A 313 2.10 18.41 19.84
N PRO A 314 2.89 19.46 20.06
CA PRO A 314 4.34 19.40 20.33
C PRO A 314 4.70 18.53 21.54
N LYS A 315 3.79 18.40 22.52
CA LYS A 315 4.04 17.66 23.77
C LYS A 315 3.75 16.17 23.68
N MET A 316 3.20 15.64 22.57
CA MET A 316 2.77 14.25 22.49
C MET A 316 3.88 13.26 22.12
N ASN A 317 5.03 13.70 21.61
CA ASN A 317 6.14 12.83 21.17
C ASN A 317 7.50 13.39 21.58
N THR A 318 7.63 13.89 22.80
CA THR A 318 8.89 14.47 23.33
C THR A 318 9.99 13.45 23.50
N ASP A 319 9.65 12.18 23.63
CA ASP A 319 10.54 11.03 23.73
C ASP A 319 10.98 10.45 22.37
N ASN A 320 10.49 11.03 21.29
CA ASN A 320 10.81 10.61 19.90
C ASN A 320 10.56 9.12 19.60
N LYS A 321 9.58 8.49 20.27
CA LYS A 321 9.21 7.09 20.05
C LYS A 321 8.16 6.88 18.97
N GLY A 322 7.51 7.96 18.52
CA GLY A 322 6.55 7.96 17.42
C GLY A 322 5.14 8.41 17.82
N ILE A 323 4.46 8.96 16.83
CA ILE A 323 3.09 9.44 16.91
C ILE A 323 2.40 9.18 15.58
N SER A 324 1.16 8.70 15.62
CA SER A 324 0.34 8.43 14.44
C SER A 324 -0.66 9.56 14.19
N LEU A 325 -0.89 9.88 12.92
CA LEU A 325 -2.11 10.51 12.45
C LEU A 325 -3.16 9.43 12.21
N VAL A 326 -4.35 9.60 12.77
CA VAL A 326 -5.52 8.75 12.54
C VAL A 326 -6.61 9.60 11.93
N ILE A 327 -7.20 9.16 10.83
CA ILE A 327 -8.34 9.81 10.19
C ILE A 327 -9.51 8.83 10.21
N CYS A 328 -10.60 9.21 10.84
CA CYS A 328 -11.85 8.45 10.85
C CYS A 328 -12.68 8.88 9.64
N ASN A 329 -12.83 7.98 8.67
CA ASN A 329 -13.45 8.28 7.37
C ASN A 329 -14.96 7.97 7.34
N THR A 330 -15.43 7.10 8.24
CA THR A 330 -16.84 6.66 8.33
C THR A 330 -17.32 6.70 9.76
N ASP A 331 -18.67 6.75 9.98
CA ASP A 331 -19.27 6.67 11.32
C ASP A 331 -18.85 5.39 12.06
N LYS A 332 -18.76 4.28 11.33
CA LYS A 332 -18.27 3.00 11.87
C LYS A 332 -16.81 3.11 12.31
N GLY A 333 -15.96 3.76 11.51
CA GLY A 333 -14.57 4.03 11.87
C GLY A 333 -14.44 4.91 13.10
N CYS A 334 -15.27 5.97 13.21
CA CYS A 334 -15.33 6.82 14.39
C CYS A 334 -15.71 6.04 15.66
N SER A 335 -16.72 5.18 15.57
CA SER A 335 -17.18 4.35 16.70
C SER A 335 -16.11 3.36 17.12
N PHE A 336 -15.54 2.63 16.17
CA PHE A 336 -14.47 1.66 16.41
C PHE A 336 -13.22 2.31 17.01
N PHE A 337 -12.78 3.48 16.50
CA PHE A 337 -11.64 4.20 17.07
C PHE A 337 -11.89 4.62 18.52
N ARG A 338 -13.11 5.06 18.84
CA ARG A 338 -13.50 5.41 20.20
C ARG A 338 -13.42 4.21 21.14
N GLU A 339 -13.87 3.04 20.70
CA GLU A 339 -13.79 1.79 21.45
C GLU A 339 -12.33 1.39 21.75
N CYS A 340 -11.41 1.55 20.78
CA CYS A 340 -9.99 1.24 20.97
C CYS A 340 -9.23 2.31 21.79
N SER A 341 -9.79 3.51 21.97
CA SER A 341 -9.06 4.67 22.50
C SER A 341 -8.59 4.54 23.97
N TYR A 342 -9.16 3.60 24.73
CA TYR A 342 -8.70 3.34 26.10
C TYR A 342 -7.24 2.88 26.16
N MET A 343 -6.70 2.28 25.10
CA MET A 343 -5.29 1.89 25.00
C MET A 343 -4.38 3.01 24.50
N LEU A 344 -4.94 4.15 24.07
CA LEU A 344 -4.21 5.22 23.40
C LEU A 344 -4.24 6.53 24.20
N HIS A 345 -3.18 7.31 24.07
CA HIS A 345 -3.24 8.76 24.26
C HIS A 345 -3.69 9.37 22.95
N THR A 346 -4.82 10.07 22.96
CA THR A 346 -5.42 10.68 21.76
C THR A 346 -5.64 12.16 21.95
N LYS A 347 -5.51 12.94 20.87
CA LYS A 347 -5.90 14.34 20.82
C LYS A 347 -6.53 14.63 19.48
N HIS A 348 -7.76 15.17 19.46
CA HIS A 348 -8.38 15.67 18.25
C HIS A 348 -7.53 16.79 17.66
N VAL A 349 -7.35 16.77 16.34
CA VAL A 349 -6.56 17.78 15.61
C VAL A 349 -7.34 18.25 14.39
N ASP A 350 -7.05 19.44 13.93
CA ASP A 350 -7.57 19.93 12.66
C ASP A 350 -6.95 19.15 11.51
N LEU A 351 -7.79 18.53 10.65
CA LEU A 351 -7.34 17.71 9.54
C LEU A 351 -6.52 18.50 8.52
N MET A 352 -6.94 19.74 8.23
CA MET A 352 -6.27 20.56 7.21
C MET A 352 -4.86 21.00 7.65
N ASN A 353 -4.66 21.20 8.96
CA ASN A 353 -3.37 21.49 9.55
C ASN A 353 -2.50 20.24 9.76
N SER A 354 -3.03 19.04 9.46
CA SER A 354 -2.39 17.74 9.68
C SER A 354 -2.14 16.97 8.39
N LEU A 355 -2.39 17.57 7.23
CA LEU A 355 -2.26 16.92 5.93
C LEU A 355 -0.84 16.43 5.66
N GLN A 356 -0.76 15.16 5.26
CA GLN A 356 0.49 14.55 4.78
C GLN A 356 0.56 14.66 3.24
N PRO A 357 1.75 14.66 2.61
CA PRO A 357 1.87 14.79 1.16
C PRO A 357 1.02 13.79 0.39
N ASN A 358 1.04 12.51 0.78
CA ASN A 358 0.27 11.45 0.11
C ASN A 358 -1.24 11.40 0.44
N LEU A 359 -1.76 12.39 1.17
CA LEU A 359 -3.19 12.71 1.25
C LEU A 359 -3.60 13.81 0.27
N GLN A 360 -2.67 14.37 -0.48
CA GLN A 360 -2.87 15.51 -1.39
C GLN A 360 -2.52 15.18 -2.84
N HIS A 361 -1.47 14.39 -3.05
CA HIS A 361 -1.02 13.98 -4.39
C HIS A 361 -0.26 12.65 -4.35
N PRO A 362 -0.23 11.90 -5.47
CA PRO A 362 0.61 10.72 -5.64
C PRO A 362 2.10 11.05 -5.55
N SER A 363 2.90 10.03 -5.27
CA SER A 363 4.35 10.10 -5.40
C SER A 363 4.76 9.95 -6.87
N SER A 364 5.73 10.75 -7.31
CA SER A 364 6.27 10.64 -8.67
C SER A 364 7.09 9.35 -8.85
N VAL A 365 7.10 8.83 -10.07
CA VAL A 365 8.02 7.81 -10.55
C VAL A 365 9.18 8.49 -11.26
N ASP A 366 10.41 8.01 -11.06
CA ASP A 366 11.59 8.57 -11.72
C ASP A 366 11.46 8.40 -13.26
N PRO A 367 11.72 9.42 -14.08
CA PRO A 367 11.69 9.30 -15.54
C PRO A 367 12.60 8.18 -16.10
N ARG A 368 13.61 7.76 -15.33
CA ARG A 368 14.51 6.66 -15.68
C ARG A 368 13.96 5.27 -15.33
N TRP A 369 12.74 5.16 -14.81
CA TRP A 369 12.15 3.89 -14.37
C TRP A 369 12.20 2.81 -15.47
N HIS A 370 11.83 3.16 -16.70
CA HIS A 370 11.91 2.21 -17.83
C HIS A 370 13.34 1.75 -18.13
N GLN A 371 14.32 2.67 -18.00
CA GLN A 371 15.72 2.32 -18.19
C GLN A 371 16.24 1.47 -17.02
N PHE A 372 15.83 1.79 -15.80
CA PHE A 372 16.13 0.98 -14.61
C PHE A 372 15.59 -0.46 -14.76
N ALA A 373 14.33 -0.63 -15.16
CA ALA A 373 13.72 -1.94 -15.35
C ALA A 373 14.47 -2.78 -16.41
N LYS A 374 14.85 -2.15 -17.55
CA LYS A 374 15.66 -2.80 -18.59
C LYS A 374 17.06 -3.18 -18.09
N ASP A 375 17.71 -2.30 -17.36
CA ASP A 375 19.04 -2.56 -16.82
C ASP A 375 18.99 -3.66 -15.76
N TYR A 376 17.99 -3.66 -14.88
CA TYR A 376 17.76 -4.70 -13.89
C TYR A 376 17.57 -6.07 -14.55
N GLN A 377 16.70 -6.15 -15.53
CA GLN A 377 16.42 -7.40 -16.25
C GLN A 377 17.64 -7.96 -16.99
N LYS A 378 18.45 -7.07 -17.61
CA LYS A 378 19.60 -7.49 -18.42
C LYS A 378 20.88 -7.71 -17.61
N ARG A 379 21.09 -6.99 -16.53
CA ARG A 379 22.36 -6.89 -15.81
C ARG A 379 22.27 -7.24 -14.32
N GLY A 380 21.05 -7.46 -13.82
CA GLY A 380 20.76 -7.85 -12.43
C GLY A 380 20.95 -6.74 -11.41
N PHE A 381 20.70 -7.12 -10.15
CA PHE A 381 20.61 -6.22 -9.00
C PHE A 381 21.89 -5.39 -8.78
N LEU A 382 23.07 -6.03 -8.79
CA LEU A 382 24.32 -5.33 -8.49
C LEU A 382 24.61 -4.16 -9.44
N TYR A 383 24.29 -4.34 -10.72
CA TYR A 383 24.45 -3.26 -11.68
C TYR A 383 23.55 -2.07 -11.37
N VAL A 384 22.27 -2.30 -11.10
CA VAL A 384 21.33 -1.22 -10.82
C VAL A 384 21.60 -0.58 -9.46
N ALA A 385 22.02 -1.33 -8.45
CA ALA A 385 22.42 -0.81 -7.16
C ALA A 385 23.60 0.18 -7.30
N ARG A 386 24.62 -0.16 -8.09
CA ARG A 386 25.76 0.72 -8.36
C ARG A 386 25.39 1.95 -9.16
N LYS A 387 24.59 1.78 -10.21
CA LYS A 387 24.25 2.86 -11.15
C LYS A 387 23.24 3.85 -10.57
N TYR A 388 22.25 3.37 -9.81
CA TYR A 388 21.10 4.16 -9.37
C TYR A 388 20.99 4.35 -7.86
N GLY A 389 21.68 3.53 -7.05
CA GLY A 389 21.53 3.50 -5.60
C GLY A 389 22.22 4.64 -4.85
N ASN A 390 22.91 5.55 -5.54
CA ASN A 390 23.67 6.65 -4.97
C ASN A 390 24.62 6.25 -3.80
N VAL A 391 25.17 5.04 -3.87
CA VAL A 391 25.97 4.43 -2.79
C VAL A 391 27.47 4.44 -3.09
N GLY A 392 27.88 4.99 -4.23
CA GLY A 392 29.29 5.18 -4.60
C GLY A 392 30.12 3.88 -4.45
N TYR A 393 31.31 3.99 -3.86
CA TYR A 393 32.25 2.89 -3.64
C TYR A 393 31.80 1.82 -2.61
N ARG A 394 30.65 1.96 -1.96
CA ARG A 394 30.18 1.02 -0.92
C ARG A 394 29.80 -0.37 -1.44
N TYR A 395 29.60 -0.50 -2.75
CA TYR A 395 29.22 -1.76 -3.41
C TYR A 395 30.28 -2.25 -4.42
N GLN A 396 31.54 -1.92 -4.18
CA GLN A 396 32.68 -2.49 -4.94
C GLN A 396 32.99 -3.89 -4.45
#